data_b1ca487394ecaa1993b1ea25ebd4cd0c
#
_entry.id   b1ca487394ecaa1993b1ea25ebd4cd0c
#
_cell.length_a   1.000
_cell.length_b   1.000
_cell.length_c   1.000
_cell.angle_alpha   90.00
_cell.angle_beta   90.00
_cell.angle_gamma   90.00
#
_symmetry.space_group_name_H-M   'P 1'
#
loop_
_entity.id
_entity.type
_entity.pdbx_description
1 polymer ?
#
loop_
_entity_poly.entity_id
_entity_poly.type
_entity_poly.pdbx_seq_one_letter_code
_entity_poly.pdbx_strand_id
1 'polypeptide(L)'
;GWLQLHVVSWILDKLMTVLIVALPVVFQPELRRALEQIGRGKFYVSSRMMNDVEWDHVIGDVVEAAMIMSANKIGALIVFERSVGLDDRIDTGIRIEGLVSKELLGNIFIVNTPLHDGAVIIRENRVMAAGCLLPLTRDHSLSSELGTRHGMSEQADCVVVVVSEETGIVSYTYGGNIHRGQDAESLRNVLRNYLMRSKPKGVSDVLQKWSPLK
;
A
#
# COMPACT_ATOMS: atom_id res chain seq x y z
N GLY A 1 -33.16 45.21 26.34
CA GLY A 1 -33.06 44.24 25.27
C GLY A 1 -32.06 44.55 24.19
N TRP A 2 -31.93 45.76 23.65
CA TRP A 2 -31.09 46.08 22.48
C TRP A 2 -29.58 45.99 22.74
N LEU A 3 -29.11 46.43 23.91
CA LEU A 3 -27.71 46.34 24.31
C LEU A 3 -27.18 44.89 24.44
N GLN A 4 -28.03 43.97 24.87
CA GLN A 4 -27.67 42.57 25.01
C GLN A 4 -27.47 41.89 23.64
N LEU A 5 -28.24 42.24 22.62
CA LEU A 5 -28.10 41.77 21.27
C LEU A 5 -26.78 42.23 20.61
N HIS A 6 -26.37 43.48 20.84
CA HIS A 6 -25.09 44.02 20.35
C HIS A 6 -23.88 43.33 20.99
N VAL A 7 -23.92 43.03 22.28
CA VAL A 7 -22.83 42.32 22.97
C VAL A 7 -22.70 40.89 22.46
N VAL A 8 -23.83 40.17 22.28
CA VAL A 8 -23.83 38.82 21.72
C VAL A 8 -23.32 38.80 20.29
N SER A 9 -23.77 39.73 19.45
CA SER A 9 -23.28 39.86 18.08
C SER A 9 -21.79 40.11 18.03
N TRP A 10 -21.28 41.02 18.85
CA TRP A 10 -19.84 41.35 18.95
C TRP A 10 -19.00 40.11 19.39
N ILE A 11 -19.50 39.36 20.38
CA ILE A 11 -18.82 38.11 20.83
C ILE A 11 -18.80 37.10 19.71
N LEU A 12 -19.91 36.88 18.99
CA LEU A 12 -20.00 35.95 17.88
C LEU A 12 -19.05 36.32 16.74
N ASP A 13 -18.94 37.60 16.39
CA ASP A 13 -18.01 38.09 15.35
C ASP A 13 -16.55 37.82 15.74
N LYS A 14 -16.20 38.05 17.01
CA LYS A 14 -14.84 37.73 17.50
C LYS A 14 -14.57 36.25 17.53
N LEU A 15 -15.55 35.46 17.93
CA LEU A 15 -15.46 34.00 17.95
C LEU A 15 -15.30 33.41 16.54
N MET A 16 -16.04 33.96 15.56
CA MET A 16 -15.89 33.59 14.15
C MET A 16 -14.50 33.94 13.61
N THR A 17 -13.98 35.11 13.95
CA THR A 17 -12.64 35.52 13.52
C THR A 17 -11.56 34.58 14.08
N VAL A 18 -11.67 34.22 15.36
CA VAL A 18 -10.75 33.26 16.00
C VAL A 18 -10.87 31.89 15.35
N LEU A 19 -12.09 31.45 15.05
CA LEU A 19 -12.34 30.13 14.45
C LEU A 19 -11.75 30.02 13.04
N ILE A 20 -11.88 31.09 12.21
CA ILE A 20 -11.30 31.16 10.86
C ILE A 20 -9.77 31.03 10.91
N VAL A 21 -9.12 31.60 11.91
CA VAL A 21 -7.66 31.52 12.06
C VAL A 21 -7.23 30.19 12.71
N ALA A 22 -7.99 29.71 13.69
CA ALA A 22 -7.67 28.49 14.41
C ALA A 22 -7.82 27.22 13.54
N LEU A 23 -8.81 27.21 12.66
CA LEU A 23 -9.12 26.03 11.83
C LEU A 23 -7.95 25.62 10.93
N PRO A 24 -7.31 26.52 10.16
CA PRO A 24 -6.12 26.15 9.37
C PRO A 24 -4.94 25.71 10.23
N VAL A 25 -4.78 26.27 11.44
CA VAL A 25 -3.68 25.92 12.35
C VAL A 25 -3.88 24.51 12.91
N VAL A 26 -5.10 24.16 13.32
CA VAL A 26 -5.42 22.82 13.83
C VAL A 26 -5.29 21.76 12.74
N PHE A 27 -5.72 22.08 11.52
CA PHE A 27 -5.64 21.17 10.36
C PHE A 27 -4.36 21.33 9.54
N GLN A 28 -3.36 22.06 10.04
CA GLN A 28 -2.09 22.26 9.35
C GLN A 28 -1.43 20.95 8.90
N PRO A 29 -1.32 19.89 9.73
CA PRO A 29 -0.71 18.64 9.31
C PRO A 29 -1.51 17.90 8.21
N GLU A 30 -2.84 17.96 8.25
CA GLU A 30 -3.70 17.35 7.23
C GLU A 30 -3.63 18.12 5.91
N LEU A 31 -3.67 19.46 5.98
CA LEU A 31 -3.52 20.33 4.82
C LEU A 31 -2.14 20.16 4.17
N ARG A 32 -1.09 20.06 4.99
CA ARG A 32 0.26 19.81 4.49
C ARG A 32 0.32 18.49 3.73
N ARG A 33 -0.20 17.39 4.31
CA ARG A 33 -0.25 16.08 3.65
C ARG A 33 -1.05 16.13 2.34
N ALA A 34 -2.21 16.78 2.33
CA ALA A 34 -3.02 16.95 1.14
C ALA A 34 -2.28 17.75 0.05
N LEU A 35 -1.62 18.85 0.40
CA LEU A 35 -0.84 19.66 -0.53
C LEU A 35 0.42 18.93 -1.03
N GLU A 36 1.10 18.16 -0.19
CA GLU A 36 2.22 17.33 -0.59
C GLU A 36 1.79 16.25 -1.59
N GLN A 37 0.62 15.63 -1.40
CA GLN A 37 0.04 14.68 -2.37
C GLN A 37 -0.27 15.34 -3.71
N ILE A 38 -0.84 16.55 -3.69
CA ILE A 38 -1.12 17.34 -4.90
C ILE A 38 0.18 17.81 -5.55
N GLY A 39 1.12 18.33 -4.77
CA GLY A 39 2.39 18.91 -5.25
C GLY A 39 3.38 17.90 -5.82
N ARG A 40 3.33 16.64 -5.35
CA ARG A 40 4.15 15.54 -5.89
C ARG A 40 3.64 15.00 -7.23
N GLY A 41 2.69 15.64 -7.88
CA GLY A 41 2.26 15.33 -9.24
C GLY A 41 1.54 13.98 -9.39
N LYS A 42 1.05 13.39 -8.28
CA LYS A 42 0.35 12.10 -8.31
C LYS A 42 -0.97 12.11 -9.09
N PHE A 43 -1.48 13.27 -9.46
CA PHE A 43 -2.60 13.35 -10.40
C PHE A 43 -2.19 13.06 -11.85
N TYR A 44 -0.89 12.87 -12.16
CA TYR A 44 -0.42 12.79 -13.53
C TYR A 44 0.56 11.65 -13.83
N VAL A 45 0.56 10.61 -13.03
CA VAL A 45 0.93 9.33 -13.62
C VAL A 45 -0.38 8.75 -14.14
N SER A 46 -0.67 9.04 -15.41
CA SER A 46 -1.56 8.20 -16.20
C SER A 46 -1.13 6.77 -15.91
N SER A 47 -1.80 6.11 -14.99
CA SER A 47 -1.63 4.68 -14.81
C SER A 47 -1.98 4.10 -16.16
N ARG A 48 -0.94 3.84 -16.95
CA ARG A 48 -1.06 3.01 -18.14
C ARG A 48 -1.60 1.71 -17.58
N MET A 49 -2.92 1.51 -17.71
CA MET A 49 -3.55 0.29 -17.23
C MET A 49 -2.73 -0.86 -17.79
N MET A 50 -1.99 -1.53 -16.91
CA MET A 50 -1.27 -2.73 -17.30
C MET A 50 -2.26 -3.68 -17.94
N ASN A 51 -1.90 -4.21 -19.11
CA ASN A 51 -2.71 -5.20 -19.76
C ASN A 51 -2.54 -6.56 -19.01
N ASP A 52 -3.46 -7.48 -19.27
CA ASP A 52 -3.47 -8.79 -18.60
C ASP A 52 -2.17 -9.58 -18.85
N VAL A 53 -1.51 -9.36 -19.99
CA VAL A 53 -0.23 -10.01 -20.35
C VAL A 53 0.92 -9.44 -19.51
N GLU A 54 0.96 -8.13 -19.29
CA GLU A 54 1.96 -7.50 -18.44
C GLU A 54 1.83 -7.96 -16.99
N TRP A 55 0.60 -8.09 -16.48
CA TRP A 55 0.35 -8.64 -15.15
C TRP A 55 0.77 -10.10 -15.03
N ASP A 56 0.48 -10.92 -16.06
CA ASP A 56 0.90 -12.33 -16.07
C ASP A 56 2.42 -12.49 -16.02
N HIS A 57 3.17 -11.60 -16.68
CA HIS A 57 4.62 -11.58 -16.60
C HIS A 57 5.09 -11.22 -15.17
N VAL A 58 4.62 -10.12 -14.59
CA VAL A 58 4.99 -9.70 -13.24
C VAL A 58 4.65 -10.76 -12.20
N ILE A 59 3.46 -11.33 -12.27
CA ILE A 59 3.02 -12.41 -11.38
C ILE A 59 3.90 -13.64 -11.57
N GLY A 60 4.23 -13.99 -12.82
CA GLY A 60 5.12 -15.10 -13.15
C GLY A 60 6.48 -14.96 -12.48
N ASP A 61 7.12 -13.81 -12.66
CA ASP A 61 8.44 -13.49 -12.10
C ASP A 61 8.44 -13.51 -10.57
N VAL A 62 7.42 -12.94 -9.95
CA VAL A 62 7.30 -12.93 -8.47
C VAL A 62 7.07 -14.32 -7.92
N VAL A 63 6.20 -15.13 -8.56
CA VAL A 63 5.94 -16.53 -8.14
C VAL A 63 7.22 -17.34 -8.27
N GLU A 64 7.94 -17.25 -9.41
CA GLU A 64 9.18 -18.00 -9.62
C GLU A 64 10.25 -17.58 -8.59
N ALA A 65 10.43 -16.28 -8.36
CA ALA A 65 11.33 -15.77 -7.32
C ALA A 65 10.96 -16.31 -5.93
N ALA A 66 9.68 -16.25 -5.55
CA ALA A 66 9.21 -16.74 -4.27
C ALA A 66 9.48 -18.25 -4.09
N MET A 67 9.29 -19.06 -5.13
CA MET A 67 9.57 -20.50 -5.08
C MET A 67 11.07 -20.80 -4.98
N ILE A 68 11.91 -20.05 -5.68
CA ILE A 68 13.38 -20.16 -5.57
C ILE A 68 13.82 -19.78 -4.15
N MET A 69 13.33 -18.67 -3.60
CA MET A 69 13.64 -18.24 -2.24
C MET A 69 13.12 -19.25 -1.20
N SER A 70 11.94 -19.80 -1.39
CA SER A 70 11.37 -20.87 -0.57
C SER A 70 12.27 -22.11 -0.51
N ALA A 71 12.72 -22.60 -1.65
CA ALA A 71 13.60 -23.76 -1.76
C ALA A 71 14.95 -23.56 -1.06
N ASN A 72 15.45 -22.33 -1.06
CA ASN A 72 16.73 -21.95 -0.44
C ASN A 72 16.56 -21.39 0.98
N LYS A 73 15.34 -21.32 1.52
CA LYS A 73 15.02 -20.72 2.83
C LYS A 73 15.51 -19.26 2.95
N ILE A 74 15.38 -18.51 1.88
CA ILE A 74 15.67 -17.08 1.87
C ILE A 74 14.40 -16.34 2.26
N GLY A 75 14.45 -15.56 3.34
CA GLY A 75 13.35 -14.71 3.79
C GLY A 75 13.02 -13.64 2.76
N ALA A 76 11.74 -13.43 2.46
CA ALA A 76 11.32 -12.37 1.55
C ALA A 76 9.97 -11.78 1.95
N LEU A 77 9.84 -10.46 1.77
CA LEU A 77 8.63 -9.71 2.04
C LEU A 77 8.33 -8.80 0.84
N ILE A 78 7.36 -9.19 0.01
CA ILE A 78 7.03 -8.51 -1.23
C ILE A 78 5.62 -7.93 -1.11
N VAL A 79 5.49 -6.61 -1.25
CA VAL A 79 4.23 -5.87 -1.12
C VAL A 79 3.81 -5.35 -2.49
N PHE A 80 2.62 -5.73 -2.91
CA PHE A 80 1.97 -5.15 -4.08
C PHE A 80 1.07 -3.99 -3.66
N GLU A 81 1.40 -2.79 -4.11
CA GLU A 81 0.54 -1.62 -3.98
C GLU A 81 -0.69 -1.77 -4.88
N ARG A 82 -1.88 -1.42 -4.35
CA ARG A 82 -3.13 -1.45 -5.10
C ARG A 82 -3.75 -0.05 -5.17
N SER A 83 -4.95 0.12 -4.60
CA SER A 83 -5.69 1.40 -4.68
C SER A 83 -5.17 2.47 -3.72
N VAL A 84 -4.52 2.09 -2.64
CA VAL A 84 -3.94 3.01 -1.65
C VAL A 84 -2.43 3.13 -1.89
N GLY A 85 -1.96 4.35 -2.13
CA GLY A 85 -0.53 4.60 -2.36
C GLY A 85 0.32 4.33 -1.12
N LEU A 86 1.50 3.71 -1.32
CA LEU A 86 2.45 3.34 -0.27
C LEU A 86 3.69 4.24 -0.25
N ASP A 87 3.59 5.48 -0.74
CA ASP A 87 4.75 6.36 -0.85
C ASP A 87 5.44 6.64 0.49
N ASP A 88 4.67 6.77 1.58
CA ASP A 88 5.23 6.95 2.92
C ASP A 88 6.11 5.76 3.33
N ARG A 89 5.86 4.56 2.78
CA ARG A 89 6.65 3.35 3.02
C ARG A 89 7.82 3.24 2.05
N ILE A 90 7.60 3.59 0.78
CA ILE A 90 8.65 3.69 -0.24
C ILE A 90 9.76 4.65 0.21
N ASP A 91 9.40 5.77 0.83
CA ASP A 91 10.35 6.79 1.30
C ASP A 91 11.20 6.31 2.51
N THR A 92 10.85 5.21 3.17
CA THR A 92 11.67 4.60 4.23
C THR A 92 12.75 3.67 3.70
N GLY A 93 12.62 3.20 2.47
CA GLY A 93 13.54 2.25 1.82
C GLY A 93 14.50 2.90 0.82
N ILE A 94 15.24 2.06 0.13
CA ILE A 94 16.16 2.45 -0.94
C ILE A 94 15.40 2.39 -2.26
N ARG A 95 15.25 3.51 -2.95
CA ARG A 95 14.56 3.59 -4.25
C ARG A 95 15.33 2.84 -5.33
N ILE A 96 14.60 2.02 -6.10
CA ILE A 96 15.14 1.19 -7.20
C ILE A 96 14.54 1.61 -8.53
N GLU A 97 13.20 1.74 -8.60
CA GLU A 97 12.41 2.08 -9.80
C GLU A 97 12.72 1.18 -11.02
N GLY A 98 13.10 -0.07 -10.75
CA GLY A 98 13.44 -1.08 -11.75
C GLY A 98 12.24 -1.91 -12.18
N LEU A 99 12.28 -2.50 -13.38
CA LEU A 99 11.29 -3.47 -13.81
C LEU A 99 11.33 -4.73 -12.92
N VAL A 100 10.18 -5.26 -12.59
CA VAL A 100 10.10 -6.54 -11.87
C VAL A 100 10.69 -7.63 -12.74
N SER A 101 11.60 -8.39 -12.16
CA SER A 101 12.07 -9.65 -12.70
C SER A 101 12.49 -10.58 -11.55
N LYS A 102 12.48 -11.88 -11.80
CA LYS A 102 12.90 -12.87 -10.81
C LYS A 102 14.35 -12.68 -10.38
N GLU A 103 15.22 -12.26 -11.32
CA GLU A 103 16.65 -12.01 -11.07
C GLU A 103 16.82 -10.78 -10.15
N LEU A 104 16.06 -9.70 -10.39
CA LEU A 104 16.10 -8.52 -9.54
C LEU A 104 15.64 -8.84 -8.13
N LEU A 105 14.50 -9.53 -7.99
CA LEU A 105 13.97 -9.93 -6.68
C LEU A 105 14.94 -10.87 -5.96
N GLY A 106 15.48 -11.87 -6.67
CA GLY A 106 16.47 -12.78 -6.10
C GLY A 106 17.72 -12.06 -5.59
N ASN A 107 18.22 -11.04 -6.31
CA ASN A 107 19.38 -10.25 -5.89
C ASN A 107 19.07 -9.33 -4.71
N ILE A 108 17.86 -8.76 -4.64
CA ILE A 108 17.45 -7.90 -3.51
C ILE A 108 17.48 -8.68 -2.20
N PHE A 109 16.95 -9.90 -2.17
CA PHE A 109 16.82 -10.71 -0.96
C PHE A 109 18.07 -11.56 -0.63
N ILE A 110 19.21 -11.35 -1.33
CA ILE A 110 20.47 -11.96 -0.92
C ILE A 110 20.83 -11.49 0.48
N VAL A 111 21.02 -12.45 1.39
CA VAL A 111 21.36 -12.19 2.79
C VAL A 111 22.67 -11.41 2.90
N ASN A 112 22.76 -10.54 3.89
CA ASN A 112 23.92 -9.66 4.15
C ASN A 112 24.14 -8.57 3.08
N THR A 113 23.15 -8.21 2.29
CA THR A 113 23.17 -7.04 1.40
C THR A 113 22.35 -5.89 2.00
N PRO A 114 22.58 -4.61 1.62
CA PRO A 114 21.80 -3.49 2.18
C PRO A 114 20.31 -3.49 1.82
N LEU A 115 19.88 -4.29 0.84
CA LEU A 115 18.53 -4.28 0.31
C LEU A 115 17.61 -5.37 0.91
N HIS A 116 18.20 -6.40 1.56
CA HIS A 116 17.44 -7.58 1.97
C HIS A 116 16.63 -7.40 3.25
N ASP A 117 17.06 -6.46 4.11
CA ASP A 117 16.41 -6.22 5.41
C ASP A 117 15.22 -5.27 5.25
N GLY A 118 14.04 -5.83 5.11
CA GLY A 118 12.80 -5.11 4.95
C GLY A 118 11.96 -5.59 3.77
N ALA A 119 10.96 -4.78 3.42
CA ALA A 119 10.04 -5.12 2.35
C ALA A 119 10.47 -4.55 1.00
N VAL A 120 10.14 -5.27 -0.06
CA VAL A 120 10.12 -4.77 -1.42
C VAL A 120 8.71 -4.28 -1.74
N ILE A 121 8.58 -3.07 -2.26
CA ILE A 121 7.29 -2.52 -2.70
C ILE A 121 7.24 -2.50 -4.22
N ILE A 122 6.23 -3.16 -4.76
CA ILE A 122 5.94 -3.23 -6.20
C ILE A 122 4.72 -2.37 -6.48
N ARG A 123 4.86 -1.48 -7.45
CA ARG A 123 3.78 -0.70 -8.05
C ARG A 123 3.72 -1.04 -9.53
N GLU A 124 2.59 -1.60 -9.97
CA GLU A 124 2.42 -2.08 -11.34
C GLU A 124 3.52 -3.09 -11.73
N ASN A 125 4.35 -2.79 -12.72
CA ASN A 125 5.45 -3.64 -13.18
C ASN A 125 6.82 -3.21 -12.66
N ARG A 126 6.89 -2.36 -11.62
CA ARG A 126 8.15 -1.84 -11.09
C ARG A 126 8.35 -2.13 -9.61
N VAL A 127 9.56 -2.51 -9.27
CA VAL A 127 10.09 -2.46 -7.91
C VAL A 127 10.39 -1.00 -7.60
N MET A 128 9.58 -0.38 -6.73
CA MET A 128 9.74 1.03 -6.35
C MET A 128 10.88 1.24 -5.38
N ALA A 129 10.94 0.41 -4.34
CA ALA A 129 11.99 0.45 -3.32
C ALA A 129 12.15 -0.92 -2.65
N ALA A 130 13.30 -1.12 -2.01
CA ALA A 130 13.62 -2.27 -1.18
C ALA A 130 14.13 -1.82 0.20
N GLY A 131 14.16 -2.74 1.18
CA GLY A 131 14.51 -2.40 2.56
C GLY A 131 13.49 -1.48 3.21
N CYS A 132 12.22 -1.54 2.79
CA CYS A 132 11.17 -0.66 3.31
C CYS A 132 10.67 -1.14 4.67
N LEU A 133 10.47 -0.18 5.59
CA LEU A 133 9.90 -0.44 6.91
C LEU A 133 8.37 -0.50 6.84
N LEU A 134 7.82 -1.61 7.27
CA LEU A 134 6.37 -1.79 7.37
C LEU A 134 5.87 -1.60 8.81
N PRO A 135 4.64 -1.11 9.01
CA PRO A 135 4.08 -0.97 10.35
C PRO A 135 3.81 -2.35 10.97
N LEU A 136 4.08 -2.46 12.25
CA LEU A 136 3.68 -3.62 13.04
C LEU A 136 2.16 -3.58 13.29
N THR A 137 1.52 -4.75 13.38
CA THR A 137 0.14 -4.82 13.89
C THR A 137 0.10 -4.43 15.36
N ARG A 138 -1.07 -3.95 15.81
CA ARG A 138 -1.34 -3.71 17.23
C ARG A 138 -1.64 -5.00 18.01
N ASP A 139 -1.77 -6.12 17.31
CA ASP A 139 -2.03 -7.41 17.94
C ASP A 139 -0.74 -7.99 18.52
N HIS A 140 -0.58 -7.84 19.83
CA HIS A 140 0.56 -8.30 20.61
C HIS A 140 0.64 -9.84 20.75
N SER A 141 -0.36 -10.58 20.27
CA SER A 141 -0.38 -12.05 20.31
C SER A 141 0.43 -12.69 19.19
N LEU A 142 0.84 -11.92 18.19
CA LEU A 142 1.59 -12.40 17.04
C LEU A 142 3.10 -12.16 17.22
N SER A 143 3.91 -13.11 16.74
CA SER A 143 5.37 -12.91 16.68
C SER A 143 5.70 -11.68 15.81
N SER A 144 6.83 -11.01 16.06
CA SER A 144 7.20 -9.76 15.38
C SER A 144 7.16 -9.88 13.84
N GLU A 145 7.59 -11.01 13.29
CA GLU A 145 7.51 -11.29 11.87
C GLU A 145 6.07 -11.35 11.33
N LEU A 146 5.17 -12.03 12.05
CA LEU A 146 3.75 -12.12 11.71
C LEU A 146 3.06 -10.76 11.89
N GLY A 147 3.49 -9.99 12.89
CA GLY A 147 2.95 -8.67 13.19
C GLY A 147 3.13 -7.67 12.07
N THR A 148 4.31 -7.61 11.46
CA THR A 148 4.61 -6.71 10.33
C THR A 148 3.76 -7.05 9.09
N ARG A 149 3.62 -8.33 8.80
CA ARG A 149 2.87 -8.87 7.65
C ARG A 149 1.38 -8.57 7.74
N HIS A 150 0.83 -8.73 8.94
CA HIS A 150 -0.58 -8.50 9.24
C HIS A 150 -0.91 -7.01 9.24
N GLY A 151 -0.11 -6.21 9.95
CA GLY A 151 -0.34 -4.77 10.09
C GLY A 151 -0.39 -4.03 8.78
N MET A 152 0.38 -4.44 7.77
CA MET A 152 0.38 -3.78 6.47
C MET A 152 -0.91 -4.04 5.68
N SER A 153 -1.37 -5.29 5.62
CA SER A 153 -2.59 -5.64 4.89
C SER A 153 -3.88 -5.18 5.60
N GLU A 154 -3.79 -4.84 6.89
CA GLU A 154 -4.89 -4.30 7.67
C GLU A 154 -5.04 -2.78 7.49
N GLN A 155 -3.91 -2.06 7.32
CA GLN A 155 -3.88 -0.60 7.23
C GLN A 155 -3.93 -0.06 5.79
N ALA A 156 -3.60 -0.87 4.81
CA ALA A 156 -3.56 -0.48 3.39
C ALA A 156 -4.19 -1.55 2.50
N ASP A 157 -4.78 -1.11 1.39
CA ASP A 157 -5.22 -2.01 0.33
C ASP A 157 -3.98 -2.49 -0.45
N CYS A 158 -3.38 -3.57 0.03
CA CYS A 158 -2.20 -4.20 -0.56
C CYS A 158 -2.27 -5.72 -0.43
N VAL A 159 -1.55 -6.42 -1.28
CA VAL A 159 -1.30 -7.87 -1.17
C VAL A 159 0.16 -8.04 -0.78
N VAL A 160 0.42 -8.84 0.26
CA VAL A 160 1.78 -9.11 0.71
C VAL A 160 2.10 -10.59 0.50
N VAL A 161 3.17 -10.88 -0.21
CA VAL A 161 3.75 -12.22 -0.35
C VAL A 161 4.93 -12.34 0.60
N VAL A 162 4.99 -13.47 1.28
CA VAL A 162 5.97 -13.71 2.32
C VAL A 162 6.60 -15.07 2.15
N VAL A 163 7.93 -15.14 2.24
CA VAL A 163 8.70 -16.37 2.35
C VAL A 163 9.38 -16.40 3.71
N SER A 164 9.14 -17.47 4.47
CA SER A 164 9.79 -17.64 5.79
C SER A 164 11.22 -18.12 5.62
N GLU A 165 12.17 -17.46 6.27
CA GLU A 165 13.59 -17.89 6.28
C GLU A 165 13.82 -19.15 7.11
N GLU A 166 12.99 -19.40 8.11
CA GLU A 166 13.13 -20.58 8.97
C GLU A 166 12.60 -21.84 8.28
N THR A 167 11.40 -21.75 7.70
CA THR A 167 10.65 -22.90 7.20
C THR A 167 10.63 -23.00 5.68
N GLY A 168 10.90 -21.92 4.96
CA GLY A 168 10.69 -21.82 3.50
C GLY A 168 9.23 -21.73 3.09
N ILE A 169 8.29 -21.73 4.04
CA ILE A 169 6.84 -21.69 3.71
C ILE A 169 6.50 -20.36 3.06
N VAL A 170 5.86 -20.42 1.88
CA VAL A 170 5.30 -19.26 1.21
C VAL A 170 3.90 -19.00 1.73
N SER A 171 3.61 -17.74 2.00
CA SER A 171 2.32 -17.29 2.49
C SER A 171 1.93 -15.99 1.79
N TYR A 172 0.64 -15.65 1.78
CA TYR A 172 0.22 -14.30 1.41
C TYR A 172 -0.71 -13.72 2.46
N THR A 173 -0.78 -12.38 2.51
CA THR A 173 -1.73 -11.67 3.36
C THR A 173 -2.53 -10.68 2.53
N TYR A 174 -3.82 -10.58 2.85
CA TYR A 174 -4.75 -9.62 2.27
C TYR A 174 -5.87 -9.31 3.28
N GLY A 175 -6.19 -8.02 3.45
CA GLY A 175 -7.27 -7.57 4.35
C GLY A 175 -7.11 -8.09 5.79
N GLY A 176 -5.88 -8.17 6.30
CA GLY A 176 -5.60 -8.67 7.65
C GLY A 176 -5.62 -10.20 7.80
N ASN A 177 -5.86 -10.97 6.74
CA ASN A 177 -5.87 -12.43 6.80
C ASN A 177 -4.60 -13.04 6.22
N ILE A 178 -4.03 -14.03 6.91
CA ILE A 178 -2.81 -14.75 6.49
C ILE A 178 -3.20 -16.14 5.98
N HIS A 179 -2.77 -16.45 4.76
CA HIS A 179 -2.95 -17.75 4.12
C HIS A 179 -1.59 -18.40 3.90
N ARG A 180 -1.32 -19.50 4.61
CA ARG A 180 -0.03 -20.19 4.61
C ARG A 180 0.02 -21.36 3.64
N GLY A 181 1.24 -21.78 3.29
CA GLY A 181 1.49 -23.01 2.53
C GLY A 181 1.05 -22.90 1.07
N GLN A 182 1.36 -21.78 0.42
CA GLN A 182 1.04 -21.57 -0.99
C GLN A 182 2.06 -22.28 -1.88
N ASP A 183 1.59 -23.10 -2.80
CA ASP A 183 2.37 -23.56 -3.93
C ASP A 183 2.37 -22.54 -5.08
N ALA A 184 3.13 -22.80 -6.13
CA ALA A 184 3.27 -21.88 -7.26
C ALA A 184 1.95 -21.58 -7.96
N GLU A 185 1.08 -22.57 -8.11
CA GLU A 185 -0.20 -22.43 -8.81
C GLU A 185 -1.20 -21.65 -7.95
N SER A 186 -1.32 -21.99 -6.69
CA SER A 186 -2.18 -21.29 -5.73
C SER A 186 -1.79 -19.83 -5.60
N LEU A 187 -0.48 -19.53 -5.43
CA LEU A 187 0.02 -18.16 -5.33
C LEU A 187 -0.27 -17.36 -6.61
N ARG A 188 -0.04 -17.97 -7.80
CA ARG A 188 -0.34 -17.34 -9.08
C ARG A 188 -1.83 -17.00 -9.20
N ASN A 189 -2.71 -17.92 -8.86
CA ASN A 189 -4.16 -17.71 -8.92
C ASN A 189 -4.63 -16.61 -7.97
N VAL A 190 -4.06 -16.56 -6.77
CA VAL A 190 -4.33 -15.53 -5.78
C VAL A 190 -3.89 -14.15 -6.28
N LEU A 191 -2.65 -14.02 -6.75
CA LEU A 191 -2.13 -12.75 -7.27
C LEU A 191 -2.95 -12.25 -8.47
N ARG A 192 -3.30 -13.14 -9.42
CA ARG A 192 -4.21 -12.78 -10.52
C ARG A 192 -5.55 -12.25 -10.03
N ASN A 193 -6.17 -12.93 -9.06
CA ASN A 193 -7.46 -12.52 -8.54
C ASN A 193 -7.41 -11.13 -7.86
N TYR A 194 -6.36 -10.82 -7.13
CA TYR A 194 -6.27 -9.56 -6.39
C TYR A 194 -5.69 -8.41 -7.20
N LEU A 195 -4.77 -8.66 -8.12
CA LEU A 195 -4.10 -7.60 -8.88
C LEU A 195 -4.83 -7.28 -10.20
N MET A 196 -5.33 -8.29 -10.93
CA MET A 196 -6.00 -8.07 -12.22
C MET A 196 -7.48 -7.67 -12.08
N ARG A 197 -8.16 -8.07 -10.99
CA ARG A 197 -9.57 -7.71 -10.73
C ARG A 197 -9.77 -6.34 -10.10
N SER A 198 -8.73 -5.64 -9.72
CA SER A 198 -8.85 -4.28 -9.17
C SER A 198 -9.06 -3.23 -10.26
N LYS A 199 -10.05 -3.41 -11.15
CA LYS A 199 -10.55 -2.29 -11.93
C LYS A 199 -11.14 -1.29 -10.94
N PRO A 200 -10.69 -0.02 -10.91
CA PRO A 200 -11.39 0.99 -10.16
C PRO A 200 -12.84 0.97 -10.67
N LYS A 201 -13.80 0.87 -9.76
CA LYS A 201 -15.21 1.10 -10.12
C LYS A 201 -15.25 2.50 -10.71
N GLY A 202 -15.33 2.60 -12.03
CA GLY A 202 -15.37 3.86 -12.72
C GLY A 202 -16.54 4.69 -12.18
N VAL A 203 -16.38 5.99 -12.20
CA VAL A 203 -17.45 6.97 -11.85
C VAL A 203 -18.76 6.63 -12.55
N SER A 204 -18.71 5.95 -13.70
CA SER A 204 -19.86 5.39 -14.43
C SER A 204 -20.71 4.38 -13.65
N ASP A 205 -20.10 3.50 -12.83
CA ASP A 205 -20.85 2.50 -12.05
C ASP A 205 -21.56 3.12 -10.84
N VAL A 206 -21.01 4.23 -10.33
CA VAL A 206 -21.65 5.01 -9.26
C VAL A 206 -22.83 5.81 -9.82
N LEU A 207 -22.69 6.36 -11.03
CA LEU A 207 -23.76 7.13 -11.69
C LEU A 207 -24.91 6.26 -12.17
N GLN A 208 -24.66 4.99 -12.56
CA GLN A 208 -25.74 4.06 -12.94
C GLN A 208 -26.63 3.66 -11.74
N LYS A 209 -26.10 3.68 -10.53
CA LYS A 209 -26.87 3.43 -9.30
C LYS A 209 -27.75 4.61 -8.88
N TRP A 210 -27.53 5.78 -9.47
CA TRP A 210 -28.27 7.03 -9.18
C TRP A 210 -29.26 7.45 -10.27
N SER A 211 -29.52 6.62 -11.28
CA SER A 211 -30.61 6.91 -12.21
C SER A 211 -31.95 6.66 -11.47
N PRO A 212 -32.79 7.68 -11.30
CA PRO A 212 -34.10 7.49 -10.67
C PRO A 212 -34.95 6.61 -11.56
N LEU A 213 -35.60 5.64 -10.94
CA LEU A 213 -36.62 4.79 -11.53
C LEU A 213 -37.66 5.66 -12.29
N LYS A 214 -37.83 5.37 -13.57
CA LYS A 214 -39.00 5.77 -14.31
C LYS A 214 -40.16 4.84 -14.01
#